data_85255669533c74291975c5a438793d95
#
_entry.id   85255669533c74291975c5a438793d95
#
_cell.length_a   1.000
_cell.length_b   1.000
_cell.length_c   1.000
_cell.angle_alpha   90.00
_cell.angle_beta   90.00
_cell.angle_gamma   90.00
#
_symmetry.space_group_name_H-M   'P 1'
#
loop_
_entity.id
_entity.type
_entity.pdbx_description
1 polymer ?
#
loop_
_entity_poly.entity_id
_entity_poly.type
_entity_poly.pdbx_seq_one_letter_code
_entity_poly.pdbx_strand_id
1 'polypeptide(L)'
;EKQKLLDQVIPTSLYNNHLAQDCYILTDKALGNEKPHKLYVARFNGKPVAAALESTAPDGYSGAIELLVGADFSGKVLGVRVTTHNETPGLGDKIETRISDWIYSLSNKFITSDHDSHWAVKKDGGDFDQFTGATITPRAVVNASKRTAWLIQSLPEKLDTLSACEAN
;
A
#
# COMPACT_ATOMS: atom_id res chain seq x y z
N GLU A 1 15.66 6.63 1.74
CA GLU A 1 15.15 7.86 2.34
C GLU A 1 13.62 7.90 2.27
N LYS A 2 13.00 8.32 3.36
CA LYS A 2 11.53 8.26 3.52
C LYS A 2 10.79 9.08 2.46
N GLN A 3 11.24 10.32 2.22
CA GLN A 3 10.55 11.20 1.28
C GLN A 3 10.54 10.63 -0.15
N LYS A 4 11.64 10.04 -0.59
CA LYS A 4 11.71 9.42 -1.91
C LYS A 4 10.73 8.26 -2.04
N LEU A 5 10.61 7.45 -1.00
CA LEU A 5 9.70 6.31 -0.99
C LEU A 5 8.25 6.79 -1.05
N LEU A 6 7.91 7.81 -0.26
CA LEU A 6 6.56 8.39 -0.26
C LEU A 6 6.21 8.97 -1.64
N ASP A 7 7.15 9.62 -2.30
CA ASP A 7 6.94 10.19 -3.63
C ASP A 7 6.73 9.13 -4.70
N GLN A 8 7.13 7.90 -4.45
CA GLN A 8 6.89 6.79 -5.37
C GLN A 8 5.45 6.26 -5.30
N VAL A 9 4.75 6.51 -4.21
CA VAL A 9 3.38 6.01 -4.03
C VAL A 9 2.33 7.12 -4.03
N ILE A 10 2.73 8.39 -3.89
CA ILE A 10 1.83 9.53 -4.02
C ILE A 10 2.48 10.55 -4.96
N PRO A 11 1.82 10.91 -6.08
CA PRO A 11 2.35 11.93 -6.98
C PRO A 11 2.56 13.25 -6.25
N THR A 12 3.71 13.86 -6.46
CA THR A 12 4.09 15.11 -5.78
C THR A 12 3.20 16.29 -6.17
N SER A 13 2.52 16.20 -7.30
CA SER A 13 1.58 17.24 -7.76
C SER A 13 0.29 17.30 -6.94
N LEU A 14 0.00 16.26 -6.14
CA LEU A 14 -1.26 16.18 -5.40
C LEU A 14 -1.23 16.93 -4.06
N TYR A 15 -0.07 17.21 -3.51
CA TYR A 15 0.02 17.73 -2.15
C TYR A 15 1.08 18.83 -2.04
N ASN A 16 0.94 19.67 -1.00
CA ASN A 16 1.89 20.74 -0.74
C ASN A 16 2.29 20.86 0.74
N ASN A 17 2.02 19.83 1.53
CA ASN A 17 2.49 19.75 2.92
C ASN A 17 3.80 18.95 3.02
N HIS A 18 4.38 18.89 4.21
CA HIS A 18 5.56 18.08 4.50
C HIS A 18 5.12 16.65 4.80
N LEU A 19 4.98 15.85 3.74
CA LEU A 19 4.38 14.52 3.80
C LEU A 19 5.07 13.60 4.82
N ALA A 20 6.39 13.56 4.84
CA ALA A 20 7.14 12.69 5.75
C ALA A 20 6.97 13.06 7.22
N GLN A 21 6.51 14.27 7.51
CA GLN A 21 6.31 14.76 8.88
C GLN A 21 4.85 14.70 9.32
N ASP A 22 3.93 14.52 8.38
CA ASP A 22 2.48 14.44 8.65
C ASP A 22 2.12 12.99 8.90
N CYS A 23 2.63 12.47 10.02
CA CYS A 23 2.71 11.04 10.31
C CYS A 23 1.87 10.68 11.53
N TYR A 24 1.14 9.57 11.43
CA TYR A 24 0.25 9.05 12.47
C TYR A 24 0.46 7.55 12.65
N ILE A 25 0.08 7.05 13.82
CA ILE A 25 0.16 5.63 14.13
C ILE A 25 -1.23 5.01 14.01
N LEU A 26 -1.33 3.93 13.27
CA LEU A 26 -2.58 3.20 13.06
C LEU A 26 -2.37 1.72 13.34
N THR A 27 -3.26 1.16 14.14
CA THR A 27 -3.31 -0.28 14.41
C THR A 27 -4.64 -0.80 13.91
N ASP A 28 -4.60 -1.69 12.94
CA ASP A 28 -5.80 -2.28 12.34
C ASP A 28 -5.41 -3.61 11.71
N LYS A 29 -6.17 -4.65 11.97
CA LYS A 29 -5.85 -5.99 11.44
C LYS A 29 -5.92 -6.07 9.91
N ALA A 30 -6.57 -5.10 9.24
CA ALA A 30 -6.53 -4.99 7.78
C ALA A 30 -5.11 -4.77 7.26
N LEU A 31 -4.19 -4.30 8.13
CA LEU A 31 -2.78 -4.10 7.79
C LEU A 31 -1.94 -5.37 7.98
N GLY A 32 -2.60 -6.52 8.14
CA GLY A 32 -1.95 -7.84 8.14
C GLY A 32 -1.53 -8.36 9.51
N ASN A 33 -1.53 -7.53 10.52
CA ASN A 33 -1.28 -7.90 11.91
C ASN A 33 -1.83 -6.82 12.85
N GLU A 34 -1.63 -6.98 14.14
CA GLU A 34 -2.14 -6.03 15.14
C GLU A 34 -1.04 -5.09 15.66
N LYS A 35 0.06 -4.96 14.92
CA LYS A 35 1.16 -4.05 15.26
C LYS A 35 0.88 -2.65 14.72
N PRO A 36 1.48 -1.61 15.35
CA PRO A 36 1.37 -0.25 14.82
C PRO A 36 2.01 -0.12 13.44
N HIS A 37 1.34 0.60 12.56
CA HIS A 37 1.84 0.95 11.23
C HIS A 37 1.80 2.47 11.08
N LYS A 38 2.68 3.01 10.26
CA LYS A 38 2.74 4.46 10.04
C LYS A 38 1.87 4.87 8.88
N LEU A 39 1.13 5.95 9.09
CA LEU A 39 0.26 6.59 8.10
C LEU A 39 0.79 8.00 7.83
N TYR A 40 0.93 8.35 6.57
CA TYR A 40 1.37 9.68 6.14
C TYR A 40 0.24 10.32 5.35
N VAL A 41 -0.15 11.55 5.76
CA VAL A 41 -1.29 12.23 5.14
C VAL A 41 -0.81 13.30 4.18
N ALA A 42 -1.20 13.19 2.92
CA ALA A 42 -0.96 14.20 1.90
C ALA A 42 -2.08 15.23 1.97
N ARG A 43 -1.70 16.50 2.07
CA ARG A 43 -2.65 17.62 2.14
C ARG A 43 -2.37 18.63 1.06
N PHE A 44 -3.44 19.18 0.49
CA PHE A 44 -3.33 20.31 -0.40
C PHE A 44 -4.03 21.50 0.24
N ASN A 45 -3.27 22.58 0.51
CA ASN A 45 -3.76 23.75 1.25
C ASN A 45 -4.43 23.35 2.57
N GLY A 46 -3.81 22.39 3.28
CA GLY A 46 -4.28 21.91 4.58
C GLY A 46 -5.35 20.83 4.53
N LYS A 47 -5.96 20.57 3.38
CA LYS A 47 -7.03 19.60 3.25
C LYS A 47 -6.46 18.22 2.89
N PRO A 48 -6.81 17.13 3.60
CA PRO A 48 -6.39 15.78 3.24
C PRO A 48 -6.88 15.40 1.85
N VAL A 49 -5.97 14.89 1.01
CA VAL A 49 -6.29 14.46 -0.36
C VAL A 49 -5.91 13.02 -0.65
N ALA A 50 -4.93 12.49 0.06
CA ALA A 50 -4.44 11.13 -0.12
C ALA A 50 -3.66 10.71 1.12
N ALA A 51 -3.32 9.44 1.18
CA ALA A 51 -2.49 8.93 2.26
C ALA A 51 -1.57 7.82 1.76
N ALA A 52 -0.42 7.68 2.42
CA ALA A 52 0.47 6.53 2.26
C ALA A 52 0.46 5.77 3.58
N LEU A 53 0.20 4.48 3.52
CA LEU A 53 0.02 3.65 4.71
C LEU A 53 0.92 2.42 4.61
N GLU A 54 1.74 2.20 5.63
CA GLU A 54 2.51 0.97 5.77
C GLU A 54 1.55 -0.19 6.01
N SER A 55 1.86 -1.34 5.42
CA SER A 55 1.04 -2.52 5.54
C SER A 55 1.91 -3.77 5.47
N THR A 56 1.38 -4.87 5.97
CA THR A 56 2.04 -6.16 5.98
C THR A 56 1.17 -7.17 5.25
N ALA A 57 1.74 -7.89 4.28
CA ALA A 57 1.14 -9.08 3.72
C ALA A 57 1.73 -10.26 4.50
N PRO A 58 0.96 -10.90 5.42
CA PRO A 58 1.52 -11.95 6.26
C PRO A 58 1.68 -13.27 5.52
N ASP A 59 1.06 -13.39 4.36
CA ASP A 59 0.90 -14.63 3.60
C ASP A 59 1.80 -14.71 2.36
N GLY A 60 2.97 -14.09 2.41
CA GLY A 60 4.00 -14.29 1.39
C GLY A 60 4.51 -15.74 1.39
N TYR A 61 5.17 -16.13 0.32
CA TYR A 61 5.70 -17.49 0.21
C TYR A 61 6.78 -17.75 1.26
N SER A 62 7.65 -16.78 1.48
CA SER A 62 8.76 -16.89 2.44
C SER A 62 8.55 -15.96 3.65
N GLY A 63 7.31 -15.84 4.10
CA GLY A 63 6.96 -15.04 5.25
C GLY A 63 6.36 -13.68 4.90
N ALA A 64 6.36 -12.79 5.86
CA ALA A 64 5.72 -11.49 5.72
C ALA A 64 6.42 -10.61 4.68
N ILE A 65 5.60 -9.86 3.93
CA ILE A 65 6.07 -8.87 2.96
C ILE A 65 5.61 -7.52 3.48
N GLU A 66 6.54 -6.58 3.65
CA GLU A 66 6.18 -5.23 4.10
C GLU A 66 5.96 -4.32 2.89
N LEU A 67 4.90 -3.53 2.93
CA LEU A 67 4.47 -2.68 1.82
C LEU A 67 4.27 -1.24 2.28
N LEU A 68 4.30 -0.33 1.31
CA LEU A 68 3.78 1.02 1.45
C LEU A 68 2.75 1.21 0.35
N VAL A 69 1.52 1.57 0.70
CA VAL A 69 0.41 1.76 -0.24
C VAL A 69 -0.03 3.20 -0.22
N GLY A 70 0.02 3.86 -1.38
CA GLY A 70 -0.54 5.19 -1.55
C GLY A 70 -1.90 5.11 -2.22
N ALA A 71 -2.88 5.82 -1.68
CA ALA A 71 -4.23 5.85 -2.24
C ALA A 71 -4.89 7.18 -1.90
N ASP A 72 -5.82 7.62 -2.75
CA ASP A 72 -6.65 8.77 -2.42
C ASP A 72 -7.90 8.29 -1.65
N PHE A 73 -8.72 9.23 -1.24
CA PHE A 73 -9.89 8.92 -0.42
C PHE A 73 -11.13 8.57 -1.24
N SER A 74 -10.99 8.45 -2.57
CA SER A 74 -12.07 8.03 -3.47
C SER A 74 -11.94 6.57 -3.90
N GLY A 75 -10.92 5.86 -3.44
CA GLY A 75 -10.70 4.46 -3.76
C GLY A 75 -9.66 4.20 -4.83
N LYS A 76 -8.98 5.24 -5.29
CA LYS A 76 -7.93 5.07 -6.30
C LYS A 76 -6.60 4.75 -5.64
N VAL A 77 -6.02 3.61 -5.99
CA VAL A 77 -4.65 3.27 -5.61
C VAL A 77 -3.71 4.07 -6.48
N LEU A 78 -2.83 4.85 -5.86
CA LEU A 78 -1.88 5.71 -6.57
C LEU A 78 -0.56 5.00 -6.83
N GLY A 79 -0.14 4.16 -5.91
CA GLY A 79 1.07 3.38 -6.08
C GLY A 79 1.31 2.44 -4.90
N VAL A 80 2.07 1.38 -5.15
CA VAL A 80 2.46 0.40 -4.13
C VAL A 80 3.94 0.14 -4.27
N ARG A 81 4.64 0.04 -3.15
CA ARG A 81 6.05 -0.40 -3.12
C ARG A 81 6.25 -1.42 -2.03
N VAL A 82 7.02 -2.45 -2.36
CA VAL A 82 7.48 -3.43 -1.37
C VAL A 82 8.73 -2.86 -0.71
N THR A 83 8.73 -2.81 0.62
CA THR A 83 9.85 -2.26 1.38
C THR A 83 10.77 -3.33 1.95
N THR A 84 10.22 -4.50 2.28
CA THR A 84 10.99 -5.63 2.84
C THR A 84 10.32 -6.94 2.47
N HIS A 85 11.10 -7.91 2.00
CA HIS A 85 10.60 -9.25 1.73
C HIS A 85 11.76 -10.26 1.71
N ASN A 86 11.40 -11.53 1.78
CA ASN A 86 12.33 -12.65 1.70
C ASN A 86 11.94 -13.63 0.58
N GLU A 87 11.27 -13.15 -0.47
CA GLU A 87 10.79 -14.01 -1.53
C GLU A 87 11.93 -14.53 -2.39
N THR A 88 11.70 -15.65 -3.08
CA THR A 88 12.73 -16.40 -3.78
C THR A 88 13.29 -15.63 -4.98
N PRO A 89 14.61 -15.39 -5.04
CA PRO A 89 15.21 -14.75 -6.22
C PRO A 89 14.88 -15.49 -7.52
N GLY A 90 14.54 -14.73 -8.54
CA GLY A 90 14.16 -15.28 -9.85
C GLY A 90 12.70 -15.75 -9.92
N LEU A 91 11.98 -15.78 -8.80
CA LEU A 91 10.58 -16.22 -8.74
C LEU A 91 9.70 -15.13 -8.16
N GLY A 92 9.63 -15.02 -6.83
CA GLY A 92 8.76 -14.05 -6.17
C GLY A 92 9.32 -12.63 -6.10
N ASP A 93 10.59 -12.43 -6.33
CA ASP A 93 11.24 -11.13 -6.23
C ASP A 93 10.84 -10.14 -7.33
N LYS A 94 10.03 -10.56 -8.30
CA LYS A 94 9.46 -9.67 -9.33
C LYS A 94 8.52 -8.62 -8.76
N ILE A 95 8.28 -8.64 -7.47
CA ILE A 95 7.57 -7.57 -6.78
C ILE A 95 8.44 -6.32 -6.57
N GLU A 96 9.76 -6.42 -6.79
CA GLU A 96 10.67 -5.28 -6.70
C GLU A 96 10.75 -4.54 -8.03
N THR A 97 10.71 -3.20 -7.97
CA THR A 97 10.81 -2.37 -9.19
C THR A 97 12.16 -2.51 -9.87
N ARG A 98 13.19 -2.86 -9.12
CA ARG A 98 14.54 -3.13 -9.64
C ARG A 98 14.55 -4.33 -10.59
N ILE A 99 13.60 -5.24 -10.44
CA ILE A 99 13.58 -6.52 -11.17
C ILE A 99 12.48 -6.57 -12.22
N SER A 100 11.33 -5.96 -11.95
CA SER A 100 10.16 -6.04 -12.82
C SER A 100 9.28 -4.80 -12.69
N ASP A 101 8.53 -4.50 -13.74
CA ASP A 101 7.54 -3.43 -13.74
C ASP A 101 6.17 -3.89 -13.19
N TRP A 102 6.07 -5.12 -12.72
CA TRP A 102 4.81 -5.73 -12.35
C TRP A 102 4.00 -4.87 -11.36
N ILE A 103 4.65 -4.32 -10.34
CA ILE A 103 3.96 -3.60 -9.28
C ILE A 103 3.30 -2.31 -9.76
N TYR A 104 3.80 -1.75 -10.87
CA TYR A 104 3.18 -0.57 -11.49
C TYR A 104 1.78 -0.87 -12.05
N SER A 105 1.45 -2.14 -12.26
CA SER A 105 0.11 -2.51 -12.74
C SER A 105 -0.98 -2.21 -11.71
N LEU A 106 -0.61 -2.03 -10.45
CA LEU A 106 -1.55 -1.68 -9.37
C LEU A 106 -1.86 -0.19 -9.35
N SER A 107 -1.06 0.64 -10.01
CA SER A 107 -1.21 2.10 -9.98
C SER A 107 -2.40 2.56 -10.80
N ASN A 108 -3.10 3.55 -10.27
CA ASN A 108 -4.26 4.19 -10.93
C ASN A 108 -5.45 3.23 -11.12
N LYS A 109 -5.56 2.22 -10.28
CA LYS A 109 -6.68 1.29 -10.27
C LYS A 109 -7.59 1.60 -9.09
N PHE A 110 -8.90 1.48 -9.31
CA PHE A 110 -9.90 1.77 -8.29
C PHE A 110 -10.33 0.51 -7.55
N ILE A 111 -10.59 0.67 -6.25
CA ILE A 111 -11.20 -0.36 -5.42
C ILE A 111 -12.61 0.10 -5.08
N THR A 112 -13.60 -0.76 -5.32
CA THR A 112 -15.01 -0.43 -5.08
C THR A 112 -15.54 -0.98 -3.77
N SER A 113 -14.86 -2.00 -3.20
CA SER A 113 -15.21 -2.57 -1.90
C SER A 113 -14.04 -3.44 -1.42
N ASP A 114 -14.10 -3.86 -0.15
CA ASP A 114 -13.13 -4.81 0.39
C ASP A 114 -13.29 -6.23 -0.19
N HIS A 115 -14.38 -6.47 -0.91
CA HIS A 115 -14.67 -7.72 -1.61
C HIS A 115 -14.62 -7.54 -3.13
N ASP A 116 -13.96 -6.49 -3.63
CA ASP A 116 -13.86 -6.22 -5.07
C ASP A 116 -13.16 -7.40 -5.76
N SER A 117 -13.90 -8.16 -6.55
CA SER A 117 -13.38 -9.37 -7.21
C SER A 117 -12.34 -9.06 -8.28
N HIS A 118 -12.30 -7.84 -8.81
CA HIS A 118 -11.28 -7.43 -9.78
C HIS A 118 -9.92 -7.24 -9.14
N TRP A 119 -9.89 -6.94 -7.83
CA TRP A 119 -8.66 -6.77 -7.07
C TRP A 119 -8.13 -8.11 -6.54
N ALA A 120 -7.72 -8.95 -7.48
CA ALA A 120 -7.13 -10.25 -7.22
C ALA A 120 -6.22 -10.59 -8.39
N VAL A 121 -5.37 -11.60 -8.22
CA VAL A 121 -4.62 -12.14 -9.35
C VAL A 121 -5.55 -12.90 -10.29
N LYS A 122 -5.17 -13.03 -11.55
CA LYS A 122 -6.04 -13.65 -12.59
C LYS A 122 -6.46 -15.07 -12.23
N LYS A 123 -5.58 -15.83 -11.56
CA LYS A 123 -5.90 -17.18 -11.12
C LYS A 123 -7.08 -17.21 -10.14
N ASP A 124 -7.28 -16.14 -9.39
CA ASP A 124 -8.37 -15.99 -8.45
C ASP A 124 -9.55 -15.21 -9.06
N GLY A 125 -9.54 -14.97 -10.37
CA GLY A 125 -10.61 -14.28 -11.09
C GLY A 125 -10.43 -12.77 -11.22
N GLY A 126 -9.30 -12.23 -10.80
CA GLY A 126 -9.04 -10.79 -10.81
C GLY A 126 -8.31 -10.32 -12.06
N ASP A 127 -7.85 -9.07 -12.00
CA ASP A 127 -7.27 -8.36 -13.15
C ASP A 127 -5.74 -8.39 -13.19
N PHE A 128 -5.06 -8.81 -12.12
CA PHE A 128 -3.61 -8.68 -12.01
C PHE A 128 -2.91 -10.00 -12.36
N ASP A 129 -1.77 -9.88 -13.06
CA ASP A 129 -0.98 -11.05 -13.41
C ASP A 129 -0.37 -11.69 -12.16
N GLN A 130 -0.24 -13.00 -12.18
CA GLN A 130 0.63 -13.73 -11.26
C GLN A 130 1.95 -14.03 -11.97
N PHE A 131 2.93 -14.53 -11.23
CA PHE A 131 4.23 -14.92 -11.81
C PHE A 131 4.27 -16.39 -12.15
N THR A 132 4.98 -16.74 -13.22
CA THR A 132 5.22 -18.14 -13.55
C THR A 132 6.00 -18.79 -12.41
N GLY A 133 5.43 -19.85 -11.85
CA GLY A 133 6.05 -20.60 -10.75
C GLY A 133 6.01 -19.92 -9.39
N ALA A 134 5.34 -18.77 -9.24
CA ALA A 134 5.32 -18.03 -7.98
C ALA A 134 4.01 -17.25 -7.82
N THR A 135 2.88 -17.96 -7.71
CA THR A 135 1.55 -17.32 -7.57
C THR A 135 1.31 -16.73 -6.18
N ILE A 136 1.86 -17.34 -5.14
CA ILE A 136 1.60 -16.94 -3.75
C ILE A 136 2.07 -15.52 -3.48
N THR A 137 3.24 -15.14 -3.97
CA THR A 137 3.82 -13.82 -3.71
C THR A 137 2.99 -12.69 -4.28
N PRO A 138 2.66 -12.65 -5.59
CA PRO A 138 1.83 -11.58 -6.13
C PRO A 138 0.42 -11.57 -5.54
N ARG A 139 -0.15 -12.75 -5.24
CA ARG A 139 -1.44 -12.83 -4.58
C ARG A 139 -1.41 -12.11 -3.22
N ALA A 140 -0.37 -12.35 -2.44
CA ALA A 140 -0.22 -11.71 -1.13
C ALA A 140 -0.14 -10.19 -1.25
N VAL A 141 0.64 -9.68 -2.20
CA VAL A 141 0.79 -8.24 -2.42
C VAL A 141 -0.51 -7.59 -2.88
N VAL A 142 -1.21 -8.21 -3.84
CA VAL A 142 -2.49 -7.68 -4.36
C VAL A 142 -3.54 -7.65 -3.25
N ASN A 143 -3.65 -8.71 -2.47
CA ASN A 143 -4.65 -8.79 -1.40
C ASN A 143 -4.36 -7.78 -0.28
N ALA A 144 -3.10 -7.62 0.12
CA ALA A 144 -2.73 -6.63 1.12
C ALA A 144 -2.97 -5.21 0.62
N SER A 145 -2.66 -4.94 -0.64
CA SER A 145 -2.92 -3.63 -1.25
C SER A 145 -4.41 -3.30 -1.26
N LYS A 146 -5.26 -4.28 -1.58
CA LYS A 146 -6.72 -4.11 -1.54
C LYS A 146 -7.20 -3.73 -0.13
N ARG A 147 -6.81 -4.51 0.88
CA ARG A 147 -7.23 -4.25 2.26
C ARG A 147 -6.78 -2.88 2.73
N THR A 148 -5.54 -2.52 2.42
CA THR A 148 -4.95 -1.26 2.85
C THR A 148 -5.61 -0.06 2.17
N ALA A 149 -5.79 -0.11 0.87
CA ALA A 149 -6.43 0.99 0.13
C ALA A 149 -7.89 1.16 0.54
N TRP A 150 -8.60 0.07 0.83
CA TRP A 150 -9.96 0.16 1.33
C TRP A 150 -10.02 0.82 2.70
N LEU A 151 -9.08 0.48 3.58
CA LEU A 151 -8.97 1.10 4.88
C LEU A 151 -8.69 2.61 4.76
N ILE A 152 -7.82 3.02 3.84
CA ILE A 152 -7.49 4.43 3.63
C ILE A 152 -8.74 5.27 3.38
N GLN A 153 -9.72 4.76 2.64
CA GLN A 153 -10.95 5.50 2.35
C GLN A 153 -11.73 5.91 3.60
N SER A 154 -11.63 5.13 4.67
CA SER A 154 -12.35 5.39 5.90
C SER A 154 -11.61 6.37 6.83
N LEU A 155 -10.38 6.73 6.52
CA LEU A 155 -9.51 7.46 7.45
C LEU A 155 -9.80 8.95 7.58
N PRO A 156 -10.28 9.69 6.54
CA PRO A 156 -10.50 11.13 6.71
C PRO A 156 -11.31 11.50 7.93
N GLU A 157 -12.31 10.70 8.27
CA GLU A 157 -13.19 10.93 9.42
C GLU A 157 -12.52 10.59 10.75
N LYS A 158 -11.41 9.85 10.73
CA LYS A 158 -10.74 9.36 11.92
C LYS A 158 -9.39 10.01 12.19
N LEU A 159 -8.90 10.86 11.29
CA LEU A 159 -7.57 11.43 11.41
C LEU A 159 -7.33 12.14 12.75
N ASP A 160 -8.33 12.85 13.25
CA ASP A 160 -8.24 13.59 14.51
C ASP A 160 -8.13 12.67 15.73
N THR A 161 -8.46 11.39 15.59
CA THR A 161 -8.39 10.42 16.67
C THR A 161 -7.06 9.69 16.76
N LEU A 162 -6.20 9.84 15.74
CA LEU A 162 -4.95 9.10 15.66
C LEU A 162 -3.83 9.83 16.40
N SER A 163 -2.96 9.04 17.03
CA SER A 163 -1.76 9.59 17.66
C SER A 163 -0.73 9.92 16.60
N ALA A 164 -0.06 11.05 16.74
CA ALA A 164 1.05 11.41 15.86
C ALA A 164 2.23 10.47 16.11
N CYS A 165 3.07 10.29 15.08
CA CYS A 165 4.31 9.57 15.23
C CYS A 165 5.22 10.31 16.21
N GLU A 166 6.05 9.55 16.95
CA GLU A 166 7.00 10.18 17.85
C GLU A 166 8.08 10.89 17.03
N ALA A 167 8.45 12.07 17.50
CA ALA A 167 9.57 12.80 16.91
C ALA A 167 10.88 12.09 17.25
N ASN A 168 11.74 11.94 16.26
CA ASN A 168 13.07 11.36 16.44
C ASN A 168 14.13 12.45 16.35
#